data_c51f6bc201d1b3aaa2bca6812e299abf
#
_entry.id   c51f6bc201d1b3aaa2bca6812e299abf
#
_cell.length_a   1.000
_cell.length_b   1.000
_cell.length_c   1.000
_cell.angle_alpha   90.00
_cell.angle_beta   90.00
_cell.angle_gamma   90.00
#
_symmetry.space_group_name_H-M   'P 1'
#
loop_
_entity.id
_entity.type
_entity.pdbx_description
1 polymer ?
#
loop_
_entity_poly.entity_id
_entity_poly.type
_entity_poly.pdbx_seq_one_letter_code
_entity_poly.pdbx_strand_id
1 'polypeptide(L)'
;MIPISTKMRPQNLDEFMGQQHFLYKGSLLYNSIKNKTFGSAIFHGPSGTGKTTLARLIAAELDSDFHEINASTTGTKELKEILDRARLRFYGLEAKSSYIYIDEFHRWNKLQQDSLLKALEEGVIKFIASTTENPYFAINNAILSRVRNIYEFKRLDKEVIKTLLLRAANDKERGLGNLDVKYDDKAIDVLAELSNGDARVALDTLGFVFENHQDGKTVTAEDISEAMQRKIGFYDRGDDKYDLLSALQKSIRGSDPDAAIYYFARLVDGGADVQMIGRRLLVIASEDIGMAYPSAISITHACVSAALMVGFPEAAINLAEAVIMLASSPKSNRSVM
;
A
#
# COMPACT_ATOMS: atom_id res chain seq x y z
N MET A 1 -3.01 19.29 15.93
CA MET A 1 -3.58 19.83 14.67
C MET A 1 -4.10 18.65 13.84
N ILE A 2 -5.22 18.78 13.12
CA ILE A 2 -5.76 17.70 12.28
C ILE A 2 -4.96 17.70 10.96
N PRO A 3 -4.38 16.56 10.52
CA PRO A 3 -3.62 16.49 9.28
C PRO A 3 -4.43 16.94 8.05
N ILE A 4 -3.79 17.55 7.08
CA ILE A 4 -4.43 18.02 5.84
C ILE A 4 -5.02 16.84 5.06
N SER A 5 -4.35 15.70 5.02
CA SER A 5 -4.88 14.46 4.43
C SER A 5 -6.23 14.02 5.03
N THR A 6 -6.51 14.40 6.27
CA THR A 6 -7.79 14.12 6.92
C THR A 6 -8.85 15.18 6.61
N LYS A 7 -8.48 16.47 6.61
CA LYS A 7 -9.40 17.58 6.28
C LYS A 7 -9.86 17.53 4.82
N MET A 8 -8.94 17.17 3.92
CA MET A 8 -9.18 17.11 2.47
C MET A 8 -9.83 15.80 2.00
N ARG A 9 -10.26 14.93 2.90
CA ARG A 9 -10.96 13.69 2.50
C ARG A 9 -12.21 14.02 1.69
N PRO A 10 -12.43 13.31 0.57
CA PRO A 10 -13.67 13.42 -0.19
C PRO A 10 -14.91 13.22 0.70
N GLN A 11 -15.94 14.03 0.49
CA GLN A 11 -17.20 13.97 1.22
C GLN A 11 -18.28 13.17 0.48
N ASN A 12 -18.09 12.94 -0.82
CA ASN A 12 -18.96 12.15 -1.66
C ASN A 12 -18.15 11.41 -2.74
N LEU A 13 -18.81 10.50 -3.48
CA LEU A 13 -18.16 9.71 -4.53
C LEU A 13 -17.67 10.56 -5.72
N ASP A 14 -18.29 11.70 -5.99
CA ASP A 14 -17.88 12.57 -7.11
C ASP A 14 -16.60 13.33 -6.79
N GLU A 15 -16.28 13.53 -5.52
CA GLU A 15 -15.00 14.10 -5.07
C GLU A 15 -13.86 13.08 -5.03
N PHE A 16 -14.19 11.77 -5.08
CA PHE A 16 -13.17 10.72 -5.01
C PHE A 16 -12.36 10.66 -6.29
N MET A 17 -11.04 10.82 -6.18
CA MET A 17 -10.12 10.86 -7.31
C MET A 17 -9.27 9.59 -7.39
N GLY A 18 -8.96 9.20 -8.62
CA GLY A 18 -8.17 7.99 -8.91
C GLY A 18 -9.01 6.71 -8.95
N GLN A 19 -8.34 5.57 -9.12
CA GLN A 19 -8.94 4.23 -9.18
C GLN A 19 -9.96 4.06 -10.31
N GLN A 20 -9.81 4.78 -11.41
CA GLN A 20 -10.78 4.78 -12.52
C GLN A 20 -10.92 3.42 -13.23
N HIS A 21 -10.02 2.48 -13.00
CA HIS A 21 -10.13 1.13 -13.55
C HIS A 21 -11.26 0.30 -12.94
N PHE A 22 -11.77 0.66 -11.75
CA PHE A 22 -12.95 0.01 -11.16
C PHE A 22 -14.02 0.98 -10.65
N LEU A 23 -13.68 2.26 -10.41
CA LEU A 23 -14.61 3.27 -9.89
C LEU A 23 -14.73 4.46 -10.83
N TYR A 24 -15.78 4.46 -11.63
CA TYR A 24 -16.17 5.56 -12.51
C TYR A 24 -17.71 5.60 -12.63
N LYS A 25 -18.28 6.73 -13.04
CA LYS A 25 -19.74 6.84 -13.24
C LYS A 25 -20.23 5.79 -14.23
N GLY A 26 -21.16 4.92 -13.76
CA GLY A 26 -21.68 3.80 -14.56
C GLY A 26 -20.94 2.47 -14.35
N SER A 27 -19.83 2.42 -13.62
CA SER A 27 -19.20 1.14 -13.25
C SER A 27 -20.10 0.31 -12.34
N LEU A 28 -19.87 -1.00 -12.31
CA LEU A 28 -20.66 -1.92 -11.45
C LEU A 28 -20.55 -1.51 -9.98
N LEU A 29 -19.37 -1.12 -9.52
CA LEU A 29 -19.17 -0.65 -8.15
C LEU A 29 -19.97 0.64 -7.89
N TYR A 30 -19.82 1.66 -8.74
CA TYR A 30 -20.55 2.93 -8.61
C TYR A 30 -22.07 2.69 -8.57
N ASN A 31 -22.60 1.90 -9.49
CA ASN A 31 -24.02 1.59 -9.56
C ASN A 31 -24.49 0.79 -8.34
N SER A 32 -23.70 -0.16 -7.83
CA SER A 32 -24.06 -0.94 -6.65
C SER A 32 -24.14 -0.07 -5.38
N ILE A 33 -23.28 0.94 -5.26
CA ILE A 33 -23.32 1.90 -4.16
C ILE A 33 -24.55 2.79 -4.29
N LYS A 34 -24.79 3.39 -5.45
CA LYS A 34 -25.95 4.28 -5.69
C LYS A 34 -27.29 3.56 -5.54
N ASN A 35 -27.36 2.30 -5.97
CA ASN A 35 -28.55 1.47 -5.82
C ASN A 35 -28.71 0.81 -4.43
N LYS A 36 -27.77 1.10 -3.49
CA LYS A 36 -27.73 0.51 -2.14
C LYS A 36 -27.67 -1.03 -2.10
N THR A 37 -27.12 -1.62 -3.15
CA THR A 37 -26.95 -3.09 -3.29
C THR A 37 -25.53 -3.56 -3.01
N PHE A 38 -24.61 -2.65 -2.64
CA PHE A 38 -23.22 -2.99 -2.35
C PHE A 38 -23.17 -3.99 -1.17
N GLY A 39 -22.34 -5.02 -1.33
CA GLY A 39 -22.12 -6.08 -0.34
C GLY A 39 -20.80 -5.96 0.39
N SER A 40 -20.22 -7.10 0.77
CA SER A 40 -18.87 -7.15 1.35
C SER A 40 -17.79 -7.04 0.28
N ALA A 41 -16.65 -6.45 0.63
CA ALA A 41 -15.52 -6.26 -0.27
C ALA A 41 -14.16 -6.33 0.45
N ILE A 42 -13.11 -6.62 -0.32
CA ILE A 42 -11.72 -6.50 0.11
C ILE A 42 -11.05 -5.44 -0.77
N PHE A 43 -10.43 -4.45 -0.14
CA PHE A 43 -9.64 -3.40 -0.76
C PHE A 43 -8.16 -3.67 -0.50
N HIS A 44 -7.39 -4.02 -1.51
CA HIS A 44 -5.96 -4.26 -1.34
C HIS A 44 -5.13 -3.31 -2.20
N GLY A 45 -3.92 -3.05 -1.77
CA GLY A 45 -2.98 -2.19 -2.47
C GLY A 45 -2.22 -1.23 -1.58
N PRO A 46 -1.35 -0.37 -2.13
CA PRO A 46 -0.46 0.51 -1.39
C PRO A 46 -1.17 1.47 -0.44
N SER A 47 -0.45 2.01 0.55
CA SER A 47 -0.94 3.05 1.45
C SER A 47 -1.28 4.34 0.69
N GLY A 48 -2.11 5.21 1.27
CA GLY A 48 -2.44 6.52 0.72
C GLY A 48 -3.23 6.54 -0.58
N THR A 49 -3.73 5.40 -1.05
CA THR A 49 -4.48 5.25 -2.32
C THR A 49 -5.99 5.42 -2.20
N GLY A 50 -6.50 5.68 -0.99
CA GLY A 50 -7.92 5.98 -0.74
C GLY A 50 -8.79 4.83 -0.25
N LYS A 51 -8.24 3.67 0.15
CA LYS A 51 -9.02 2.49 0.63
C LYS A 51 -9.99 2.84 1.76
N THR A 52 -9.48 3.41 2.87
CA THR A 52 -10.29 3.83 4.02
C THR A 52 -11.29 4.93 3.65
N THR A 53 -10.88 5.84 2.78
CA THR A 53 -11.75 6.93 2.29
C THR A 53 -12.94 6.37 1.52
N LEU A 54 -12.70 5.45 0.57
CA LEU A 54 -13.79 4.84 -0.20
C LEU A 54 -14.73 4.03 0.70
N ALA A 55 -14.21 3.29 1.68
CA ALA A 55 -15.04 2.54 2.63
C ALA A 55 -16.01 3.46 3.39
N ARG A 56 -15.54 4.61 3.88
CA ARG A 56 -16.36 5.61 4.55
C ARG A 56 -17.40 6.24 3.63
N LEU A 57 -17.04 6.55 2.37
CA LEU A 57 -17.97 7.08 1.38
C LEU A 57 -19.08 6.08 1.05
N ILE A 58 -18.74 4.80 0.92
CA ILE A 58 -19.72 3.73 0.73
C ILE A 58 -20.68 3.67 1.90
N ALA A 59 -20.17 3.69 3.11
CA ALA A 59 -21.02 3.63 4.31
C ALA A 59 -21.98 4.83 4.41
N ALA A 60 -21.50 6.04 4.10
CA ALA A 60 -22.30 7.25 4.08
C ALA A 60 -23.41 7.20 3.02
N GLU A 61 -23.11 6.75 1.80
CA GLU A 61 -24.10 6.59 0.73
C GLU A 61 -25.16 5.53 1.02
N LEU A 62 -24.79 4.50 1.78
CA LEU A 62 -25.70 3.41 2.13
C LEU A 62 -26.59 3.73 3.34
N ASP A 63 -26.33 4.84 4.05
CA ASP A 63 -27.03 5.21 5.30
C ASP A 63 -27.05 4.04 6.29
N SER A 64 -25.91 3.43 6.49
CA SER A 64 -25.76 2.21 7.27
C SER A 64 -25.01 2.49 8.58
N ASP A 65 -25.32 1.69 9.60
CA ASP A 65 -24.51 1.63 10.81
C ASP A 65 -23.11 1.15 10.45
N PHE A 66 -22.10 2.00 10.71
CA PHE A 66 -20.73 1.79 10.27
C PHE A 66 -19.76 1.77 11.44
N HIS A 67 -19.08 0.64 11.61
CA HIS A 67 -18.06 0.45 12.61
C HIS A 67 -16.68 0.36 11.94
N GLU A 68 -15.80 1.28 12.29
CA GLU A 68 -14.40 1.27 11.82
C GLU A 68 -13.50 0.72 12.92
N ILE A 69 -12.76 -0.34 12.61
CA ILE A 69 -11.80 -0.96 13.50
C ILE A 69 -10.47 -1.12 12.80
N ASN A 70 -9.40 -1.06 13.59
CA ASN A 70 -8.05 -1.33 13.09
C ASN A 70 -7.55 -2.68 13.65
N ALA A 71 -7.20 -3.59 12.77
CA ALA A 71 -6.79 -4.94 13.15
C ALA A 71 -5.53 -4.99 14.05
N SER A 72 -4.70 -3.94 14.03
CA SER A 72 -3.51 -3.86 14.88
C SER A 72 -3.82 -3.49 16.34
N THR A 73 -4.93 -2.78 16.61
CA THR A 73 -5.27 -2.26 17.92
C THR A 73 -6.52 -2.90 18.53
N THR A 74 -7.45 -3.40 17.70
CA THR A 74 -8.72 -3.95 18.14
C THR A 74 -8.58 -5.40 18.58
N GLY A 75 -8.93 -5.65 19.85
CA GLY A 75 -8.94 -6.98 20.42
C GLY A 75 -10.23 -7.78 20.10
N THR A 76 -10.19 -9.09 20.36
CA THR A 76 -11.33 -9.98 20.14
C THR A 76 -12.56 -9.62 20.97
N LYS A 77 -12.39 -9.01 22.15
CA LYS A 77 -13.49 -8.56 23.01
C LYS A 77 -14.29 -7.44 22.34
N GLU A 78 -13.64 -6.43 21.86
CA GLU A 78 -14.27 -5.28 21.18
C GLU A 78 -15.00 -5.73 19.91
N LEU A 79 -14.37 -6.59 19.10
CA LEU A 79 -15.02 -7.19 17.95
C LEU A 79 -16.30 -7.92 18.33
N LYS A 80 -16.28 -8.72 19.40
CA LYS A 80 -17.46 -9.44 19.87
C LYS A 80 -18.58 -8.48 20.28
N GLU A 81 -18.29 -7.39 20.98
CA GLU A 81 -19.26 -6.36 21.36
C GLU A 81 -19.90 -5.70 20.13
N ILE A 82 -19.12 -5.45 19.06
CA ILE A 82 -19.64 -4.92 17.81
C ILE A 82 -20.56 -5.92 17.12
N LEU A 83 -20.15 -7.20 17.05
CA LEU A 83 -20.96 -8.25 16.43
C LEU A 83 -22.26 -8.50 17.20
N ASP A 84 -22.24 -8.44 18.52
CA ASP A 84 -23.45 -8.61 19.35
C ASP A 84 -24.41 -7.44 19.16
N ARG A 85 -23.93 -6.20 19.07
CA ARG A 85 -24.76 -5.03 18.70
C ARG A 85 -25.34 -5.16 17.30
N ALA A 86 -24.54 -5.59 16.33
CA ALA A 86 -25.02 -5.81 14.97
C ALA A 86 -26.13 -6.88 14.91
N ARG A 87 -26.02 -7.98 15.71
CA ARG A 87 -27.08 -9.00 15.84
C ARG A 87 -28.35 -8.44 16.43
N LEU A 88 -28.25 -7.68 17.52
CA LEU A 88 -29.43 -7.04 18.15
C LEU A 88 -30.17 -6.14 17.16
N ARG A 89 -29.44 -5.39 16.34
CA ARG A 89 -30.02 -4.54 15.30
C ARG A 89 -30.66 -5.34 14.17
N PHE A 90 -29.95 -6.38 13.69
CA PHE A 90 -30.40 -7.20 12.57
C PHE A 90 -31.68 -8.00 12.89
N TYR A 91 -31.72 -8.61 14.09
CA TYR A 91 -32.87 -9.38 14.54
C TYR A 91 -33.95 -8.52 15.28
N GLY A 92 -33.65 -7.24 15.51
CA GLY A 92 -34.55 -6.29 16.12
C GLY A 92 -35.50 -5.61 15.13
N LEU A 93 -36.08 -4.49 15.57
CA LEU A 93 -37.08 -3.75 14.76
C LEU A 93 -36.54 -3.14 13.46
N GLU A 94 -35.26 -2.86 13.40
CA GLU A 94 -34.66 -2.23 12.22
C GLU A 94 -34.42 -3.22 11.07
N ALA A 95 -34.16 -4.49 11.35
CA ALA A 95 -33.87 -5.57 10.40
C ALA A 95 -32.80 -5.19 9.33
N LYS A 96 -31.79 -4.42 9.75
CA LYS A 96 -30.73 -3.91 8.86
C LYS A 96 -29.35 -4.50 9.22
N SER A 97 -28.56 -4.86 8.21
CA SER A 97 -27.17 -5.25 8.38
C SER A 97 -26.32 -4.05 8.76
N SER A 98 -25.31 -4.26 9.60
CA SER A 98 -24.28 -3.27 9.91
C SER A 98 -23.08 -3.45 9.01
N TYR A 99 -22.38 -2.35 8.65
CA TYR A 99 -21.09 -2.41 7.95
C TYR A 99 -19.94 -2.32 8.94
N ILE A 100 -19.00 -3.23 8.81
CA ILE A 100 -17.76 -3.20 9.58
C ILE A 100 -16.61 -2.97 8.60
N TYR A 101 -15.87 -1.88 8.78
CA TYR A 101 -14.61 -1.65 8.09
C TYR A 101 -13.45 -2.09 8.96
N ILE A 102 -12.57 -2.95 8.42
CA ILE A 102 -11.41 -3.46 9.12
C ILE A 102 -10.15 -3.03 8.37
N ASP A 103 -9.42 -2.08 8.97
CA ASP A 103 -8.14 -1.64 8.43
C ASP A 103 -7.02 -2.59 8.84
N GLU A 104 -6.04 -2.77 7.96
CA GLU A 104 -4.86 -3.66 8.14
C GLU A 104 -5.25 -5.11 8.45
N PHE A 105 -6.28 -5.65 7.77
CA PHE A 105 -6.89 -6.95 8.06
C PHE A 105 -5.91 -8.11 8.08
N HIS A 106 -4.81 -8.04 7.36
CA HIS A 106 -3.72 -9.03 7.36
C HIS A 106 -3.02 -9.17 8.73
N ARG A 107 -3.21 -8.21 9.66
CA ARG A 107 -2.67 -8.29 11.03
C ARG A 107 -3.43 -9.28 11.91
N TRP A 108 -4.66 -9.63 11.55
CA TRP A 108 -5.41 -10.62 12.28
C TRP A 108 -4.96 -12.04 11.95
N ASN A 109 -4.79 -12.86 13.00
CA ASN A 109 -4.57 -14.28 12.84
C ASN A 109 -5.85 -15.00 12.35
N LYS A 110 -5.70 -16.28 11.94
CA LYS A 110 -6.81 -17.05 11.37
C LYS A 110 -8.01 -17.16 12.31
N LEU A 111 -7.80 -17.35 13.62
CA LEU A 111 -8.90 -17.45 14.60
C LEU A 111 -9.69 -16.14 14.72
N GLN A 112 -9.00 -14.99 14.68
CA GLN A 112 -9.66 -13.70 14.67
C GLN A 112 -10.47 -13.48 13.39
N GLN A 113 -9.91 -13.85 12.24
CA GLN A 113 -10.61 -13.80 10.96
C GLN A 113 -11.84 -14.72 10.98
N ASP A 114 -11.74 -15.93 11.50
CA ASP A 114 -12.84 -16.90 11.58
C ASP A 114 -14.00 -16.41 12.45
N SER A 115 -13.77 -15.54 13.42
CA SER A 115 -14.83 -14.97 14.26
C SER A 115 -15.87 -14.16 13.49
N LEU A 116 -15.54 -13.68 12.28
CA LEU A 116 -16.46 -12.98 11.40
C LEU A 116 -17.38 -13.91 10.60
N LEU A 117 -16.96 -15.16 10.37
CA LEU A 117 -17.60 -16.05 9.39
C LEU A 117 -19.08 -16.24 9.67
N LYS A 118 -19.46 -16.52 10.93
CA LYS A 118 -20.84 -16.73 11.30
C LYS A 118 -21.72 -15.51 11.02
N ALA A 119 -21.26 -14.33 11.40
CA ALA A 119 -22.02 -13.10 11.19
C ALA A 119 -22.14 -12.70 9.71
N LEU A 120 -21.14 -13.06 8.89
CA LEU A 120 -21.17 -12.90 7.43
C LEU A 120 -22.17 -13.86 6.79
N GLU A 121 -22.18 -15.14 7.20
CA GLU A 121 -23.11 -16.17 6.71
C GLU A 121 -24.57 -15.86 7.03
N GLU A 122 -24.81 -15.37 8.23
CA GLU A 122 -26.13 -14.95 8.70
C GLU A 122 -26.60 -13.64 8.06
N GLY A 123 -25.73 -12.92 7.35
CA GLY A 123 -26.02 -11.60 6.76
C GLY A 123 -26.18 -10.48 7.80
N VAL A 124 -25.82 -10.74 9.05
CA VAL A 124 -25.88 -9.77 10.15
C VAL A 124 -24.96 -8.59 9.89
N ILE A 125 -23.79 -8.87 9.30
CA ILE A 125 -22.82 -7.86 8.90
C ILE A 125 -22.51 -7.93 7.41
N LYS A 126 -22.21 -6.77 6.84
CA LYS A 126 -21.45 -6.61 5.63
C LYS A 126 -20.08 -6.05 6.00
N PHE A 127 -19.04 -6.48 5.34
CA PHE A 127 -17.73 -6.11 5.78
C PHE A 127 -16.85 -5.61 4.64
N ILE A 128 -16.06 -4.60 4.90
CA ILE A 128 -15.04 -4.08 4.00
C ILE A 128 -13.71 -4.24 4.73
N ALA A 129 -12.80 -5.05 4.19
CA ALA A 129 -11.45 -5.16 4.70
C ALA A 129 -10.48 -4.34 3.84
N SER A 130 -9.50 -3.70 4.47
CA SER A 130 -8.34 -3.17 3.76
C SER A 130 -7.07 -3.92 4.13
N THR A 131 -6.17 -4.06 3.17
CA THR A 131 -4.86 -4.65 3.35
C THR A 131 -3.85 -4.08 2.35
N THR A 132 -2.59 -4.00 2.76
CA THR A 132 -1.46 -3.71 1.85
C THR A 132 -0.88 -4.96 1.22
N GLU A 133 -1.22 -6.14 1.74
CA GLU A 133 -0.74 -7.43 1.25
C GLU A 133 -1.68 -8.03 0.22
N ASN A 134 -1.17 -9.02 -0.54
CA ASN A 134 -2.00 -9.79 -1.46
C ASN A 134 -3.06 -10.58 -0.68
N PRO A 135 -4.36 -10.36 -0.92
CA PRO A 135 -5.44 -10.96 -0.14
C PRO A 135 -5.47 -12.48 -0.21
N TYR A 136 -5.02 -13.08 -1.29
CA TYR A 136 -5.00 -14.53 -1.48
C TYR A 136 -3.99 -15.25 -0.55
N PHE A 137 -3.01 -14.52 -0.02
CA PHE A 137 -2.04 -15.06 0.95
C PHE A 137 -2.35 -14.63 2.39
N ALA A 138 -2.92 -13.44 2.56
CA ALA A 138 -3.11 -12.82 3.86
C ALA A 138 -4.48 -13.15 4.51
N ILE A 139 -5.47 -13.52 3.70
CA ILE A 139 -6.85 -13.70 4.16
C ILE A 139 -7.27 -15.17 4.06
N ASN A 140 -8.02 -15.64 5.05
CA ASN A 140 -8.54 -17.00 5.07
C ASN A 140 -9.45 -17.27 3.86
N ASN A 141 -9.26 -18.41 3.21
CA ASN A 141 -10.05 -18.84 2.07
C ASN A 141 -11.56 -18.90 2.38
N ALA A 142 -11.94 -19.20 3.62
CA ALA A 142 -13.34 -19.19 4.03
C ALA A 142 -13.97 -17.79 3.93
N ILE A 143 -13.22 -16.73 4.22
CA ILE A 143 -13.67 -15.35 4.03
C ILE A 143 -13.65 -14.98 2.54
N LEU A 144 -12.58 -15.31 1.82
CA LEU A 144 -12.45 -15.03 0.39
C LEU A 144 -13.62 -15.60 -0.42
N SER A 145 -14.08 -16.81 -0.07
CA SER A 145 -15.21 -17.47 -0.74
C SER A 145 -16.57 -16.77 -0.53
N ARG A 146 -16.70 -15.98 0.55
CA ARG A 146 -17.92 -15.24 0.92
C ARG A 146 -17.89 -13.79 0.49
N VAL A 147 -16.70 -13.25 0.28
CA VAL A 147 -16.50 -11.87 -0.21
C VAL A 147 -16.25 -11.91 -1.71
N ARG A 148 -17.29 -11.60 -2.48
CA ARG A 148 -17.24 -11.70 -3.96
C ARG A 148 -16.40 -10.61 -4.62
N ASN A 149 -16.21 -9.48 -3.94
CA ASN A 149 -15.63 -8.28 -4.54
C ASN A 149 -14.24 -8.03 -3.93
N ILE A 150 -13.22 -8.17 -4.76
CA ILE A 150 -11.83 -7.82 -4.41
C ILE A 150 -11.41 -6.71 -5.36
N TYR A 151 -11.06 -5.55 -4.81
CA TYR A 151 -10.65 -4.37 -5.59
C TYR A 151 -9.17 -4.06 -5.31
N GLU A 152 -8.39 -4.05 -6.38
CA GLU A 152 -6.99 -3.64 -6.33
C GLU A 152 -6.88 -2.13 -6.44
N PHE A 153 -6.36 -1.50 -5.41
CA PHE A 153 -6.02 -0.09 -5.41
C PHE A 153 -4.60 0.10 -5.94
N LYS A 154 -4.48 0.87 -6.99
CA LYS A 154 -3.20 1.25 -7.57
C LYS A 154 -2.72 2.57 -6.99
N ARG A 155 -1.40 2.82 -7.06
CA ARG A 155 -0.85 4.13 -6.76
C ARG A 155 -1.55 5.18 -7.62
N LEU A 156 -1.75 6.38 -7.04
CA LEU A 156 -2.37 7.46 -7.77
C LEU A 156 -1.38 8.02 -8.80
N ASP A 157 -1.89 8.32 -9.98
CA ASP A 157 -1.08 8.95 -11.02
C ASP A 157 -0.63 10.36 -10.58
N LYS A 158 0.53 10.81 -11.07
CA LYS A 158 1.11 12.13 -10.76
C LYS A 158 0.10 13.26 -10.95
N GLU A 159 -0.68 13.23 -12.03
CA GLU A 159 -1.68 14.25 -12.34
C GLU A 159 -2.84 14.28 -11.35
N VAL A 160 -3.24 13.11 -10.84
CA VAL A 160 -4.24 13.00 -9.78
C VAL A 160 -3.71 13.61 -8.49
N ILE A 161 -2.49 13.27 -8.09
CA ILE A 161 -1.84 13.87 -6.90
C ILE A 161 -1.70 15.38 -7.07
N LYS A 162 -1.24 15.86 -8.22
CA LYS A 162 -1.13 17.29 -8.54
C LYS A 162 -2.47 18.00 -8.35
N THR A 163 -3.55 17.43 -8.86
CA THR A 163 -4.91 17.96 -8.72
C THR A 163 -5.33 18.03 -7.24
N LEU A 164 -5.05 17.00 -6.45
CA LEU A 164 -5.32 16.97 -5.00
C LEU A 164 -4.53 18.06 -4.26
N LEU A 165 -3.26 18.26 -4.60
CA LEU A 165 -2.39 19.27 -4.00
C LEU A 165 -2.87 20.68 -4.31
N LEU A 166 -3.20 20.96 -5.58
CA LEU A 166 -3.74 22.26 -6.00
C LEU A 166 -5.09 22.56 -5.32
N ARG A 167 -5.95 21.55 -5.20
CA ARG A 167 -7.20 21.69 -4.45
C ARG A 167 -6.92 22.02 -2.98
N ALA A 168 -6.00 21.31 -2.33
CA ALA A 168 -5.65 21.56 -0.93
C ALA A 168 -5.01 22.95 -0.72
N ALA A 169 -4.16 23.41 -1.63
CA ALA A 169 -3.51 24.71 -1.56
C ALA A 169 -4.51 25.87 -1.68
N ASN A 170 -5.59 25.70 -2.48
CA ASN A 170 -6.55 26.76 -2.78
C ASN A 170 -7.84 26.70 -1.95
N ASP A 171 -8.18 25.57 -1.35
CA ASP A 171 -9.41 25.42 -0.54
C ASP A 171 -9.27 26.19 0.78
N LYS A 172 -10.13 27.20 0.97
CA LYS A 172 -10.14 28.07 2.16
C LYS A 172 -10.88 27.44 3.36
N GLU A 173 -11.76 26.48 3.12
CA GLU A 173 -12.56 25.87 4.18
C GLU A 173 -11.88 24.66 4.81
N ARG A 174 -11.41 23.75 3.97
CA ARG A 174 -10.83 22.46 4.38
C ARG A 174 -9.32 22.38 4.20
N GLY A 175 -8.78 23.20 3.31
CA GLY A 175 -7.39 23.19 2.90
C GLY A 175 -6.53 24.28 3.54
N LEU A 176 -5.58 24.75 2.76
CA LEU A 176 -4.53 25.68 3.16
C LEU A 176 -4.71 27.10 2.58
N GLY A 177 -5.78 27.34 1.81
CA GLY A 177 -5.99 28.60 1.08
C GLY A 177 -6.10 29.85 1.95
N ASN A 178 -6.29 29.70 3.27
CA ASN A 178 -6.29 30.82 4.21
C ASN A 178 -4.87 31.24 4.67
N LEU A 179 -3.84 30.44 4.36
CA LEU A 179 -2.46 30.77 4.74
C LEU A 179 -1.81 31.77 3.76
N ASP A 180 -2.42 32.00 2.60
CA ASP A 180 -1.95 32.92 1.54
C ASP A 180 -0.47 32.70 1.15
N VAL A 181 -0.04 31.44 1.15
CA VAL A 181 1.33 31.05 0.81
C VAL A 181 1.50 31.02 -0.71
N LYS A 182 2.51 31.73 -1.20
CA LYS A 182 2.92 31.66 -2.60
C LYS A 182 3.75 30.42 -2.85
N TYR A 183 3.52 29.73 -3.95
CA TYR A 183 4.28 28.53 -4.34
C TYR A 183 4.58 28.53 -5.84
N ASP A 184 5.71 27.91 -6.22
CA ASP A 184 6.05 27.67 -7.62
C ASP A 184 5.32 26.40 -8.11
N ASP A 185 4.86 26.40 -9.35
CA ASP A 185 4.27 25.20 -9.99
C ASP A 185 5.21 24.01 -9.97
N LYS A 186 6.53 24.27 -10.05
CA LYS A 186 7.55 23.21 -9.91
C LYS A 186 7.55 22.57 -8.53
N ALA A 187 7.25 23.30 -7.46
CA ALA A 187 7.15 22.74 -6.11
C ALA A 187 6.02 21.70 -6.03
N ILE A 188 4.87 22.00 -6.63
CA ILE A 188 3.74 21.08 -6.71
C ILE A 188 4.08 19.86 -7.57
N ASP A 189 4.74 20.04 -8.71
CA ASP A 189 5.16 18.96 -9.61
C ASP A 189 6.16 18.00 -8.94
N VAL A 190 7.14 18.56 -8.21
CA VAL A 190 8.12 17.78 -7.44
C VAL A 190 7.43 17.02 -6.31
N LEU A 191 6.53 17.67 -5.55
CA LEU A 191 5.80 16.99 -4.47
C LEU A 191 4.93 15.86 -5.00
N ALA A 192 4.22 16.08 -6.12
CA ALA A 192 3.41 15.05 -6.77
C ALA A 192 4.23 13.85 -7.20
N GLU A 193 5.45 14.07 -7.69
CA GLU A 193 6.38 13.01 -8.07
C GLU A 193 6.94 12.29 -6.84
N LEU A 194 7.47 13.05 -5.86
CA LEU A 194 8.12 12.53 -4.66
C LEU A 194 7.17 11.75 -3.75
N SER A 195 5.87 12.03 -3.76
CA SER A 195 4.87 11.28 -3.00
C SER A 195 4.64 9.86 -3.51
N ASN A 196 5.13 9.54 -4.72
CA ASN A 196 5.01 8.21 -5.34
C ASN A 196 3.57 7.66 -5.30
N GLY A 197 2.58 8.50 -5.62
CA GLY A 197 1.17 8.13 -5.66
C GLY A 197 0.50 7.90 -4.29
N ASP A 198 1.14 8.31 -3.19
CA ASP A 198 0.56 8.34 -1.85
C ASP A 198 -0.02 9.73 -1.54
N ALA A 199 -1.36 9.86 -1.60
CA ALA A 199 -2.03 11.13 -1.34
C ALA A 199 -1.87 11.63 0.09
N ARG A 200 -1.71 10.72 1.07
CA ARG A 200 -1.51 11.11 2.47
C ARG A 200 -0.16 11.80 2.64
N VAL A 201 0.90 11.17 2.14
CA VAL A 201 2.25 11.75 2.15
C VAL A 201 2.25 13.11 1.43
N ALA A 202 1.65 13.18 0.23
CA ALA A 202 1.59 14.41 -0.54
C ALA A 202 0.91 15.55 0.22
N LEU A 203 -0.30 15.32 0.72
CA LEU A 203 -1.10 16.35 1.40
C LEU A 203 -0.51 16.78 2.74
N ASP A 204 -0.01 15.82 3.54
CA ASP A 204 0.55 16.15 4.85
C ASP A 204 1.91 16.85 4.73
N THR A 205 2.72 16.53 3.71
CA THR A 205 3.94 17.30 3.40
C THR A 205 3.61 18.72 2.93
N LEU A 206 2.61 18.90 2.06
CA LEU A 206 2.16 20.23 1.66
C LEU A 206 1.74 21.05 2.89
N GLY A 207 0.95 20.45 3.78
CA GLY A 207 0.53 21.09 5.02
C GLY A 207 1.71 21.50 5.87
N PHE A 208 2.67 20.60 6.10
CA PHE A 208 3.88 20.89 6.86
C PHE A 208 4.68 22.06 6.28
N VAL A 209 4.90 22.08 4.96
CA VAL A 209 5.66 23.14 4.29
C VAL A 209 4.92 24.48 4.40
N PHE A 210 3.62 24.53 4.12
CA PHE A 210 2.85 25.76 4.15
C PHE A 210 2.72 26.35 5.57
N GLU A 211 2.53 25.50 6.57
CA GLU A 211 2.41 25.93 7.98
C GLU A 211 3.75 26.44 8.56
N ASN A 212 4.90 26.01 8.02
CA ASN A 212 6.23 26.42 8.48
C ASN A 212 6.95 27.36 7.51
N HIS A 213 6.25 27.84 6.46
CA HIS A 213 6.84 28.74 5.50
C HIS A 213 7.06 30.14 6.06
N GLN A 214 8.17 30.79 5.67
CA GLN A 214 8.47 32.16 6.09
C GLN A 214 7.63 33.17 5.30
N ASP A 215 6.98 34.11 6.00
CA ASP A 215 6.16 35.15 5.40
C ASP A 215 6.89 35.88 4.25
N GLY A 216 6.17 36.00 3.10
CA GLY A 216 6.66 36.73 1.92
C GLY A 216 7.61 35.95 1.01
N LYS A 217 8.02 34.74 1.34
CA LYS A 217 8.78 33.89 0.43
C LYS A 217 7.85 33.00 -0.42
N THR A 218 8.36 32.52 -1.55
CA THR A 218 7.66 31.56 -2.40
C THR A 218 8.19 30.15 -2.10
N VAL A 219 7.31 29.18 -1.85
CA VAL A 219 7.67 27.77 -1.68
C VAL A 219 8.26 27.23 -2.97
N THR A 220 9.45 26.69 -2.89
CA THR A 220 10.24 26.17 -4.02
C THR A 220 10.31 24.64 -4.01
N ALA A 221 10.84 24.06 -5.09
CA ALA A 221 11.10 22.64 -5.19
C ALA A 221 12.12 22.15 -4.16
N GLU A 222 13.06 23.01 -3.78
CA GLU A 222 14.08 22.76 -2.76
C GLU A 222 13.44 22.63 -1.37
N ASP A 223 12.50 23.49 -1.00
CA ASP A 223 11.76 23.42 0.27
C ASP A 223 10.99 22.10 0.38
N ILE A 224 10.36 21.65 -0.71
CA ILE A 224 9.68 20.36 -0.78
C ILE A 224 10.65 19.20 -0.57
N SER A 225 11.81 19.26 -1.22
CA SER A 225 12.82 18.18 -1.14
C SER A 225 13.42 18.09 0.26
N GLU A 226 13.63 19.22 0.91
CA GLU A 226 14.07 19.30 2.30
C GLU A 226 13.01 18.71 3.23
N ALA A 227 11.75 19.11 3.09
CA ALA A 227 10.64 18.62 3.90
C ALA A 227 10.45 17.10 3.79
N MET A 228 10.67 16.54 2.61
CA MET A 228 10.59 15.11 2.39
C MET A 228 11.87 14.36 2.80
N GLN A 229 12.95 15.07 3.20
CA GLN A 229 14.28 14.48 3.51
C GLN A 229 14.79 13.54 2.41
N ARG A 230 14.49 13.89 1.15
CA ARG A 230 14.76 13.05 0.00
C ARG A 230 15.50 13.88 -1.06
N LYS A 231 16.56 13.32 -1.63
CA LYS A 231 17.30 13.97 -2.73
C LYS A 231 16.47 13.91 -4.02
N ILE A 232 16.34 15.05 -4.71
CA ILE A 232 15.76 15.10 -6.06
C ILE A 232 16.66 14.27 -6.97
N GLY A 233 16.22 13.12 -7.42
CA GLY A 233 17.00 12.34 -8.39
C GLY A 233 16.86 10.82 -8.33
N PHE A 234 16.27 10.25 -7.29
CA PHE A 234 16.09 8.80 -7.19
C PHE A 234 14.71 8.46 -6.63
N TYR A 235 13.74 8.34 -7.53
CA TYR A 235 12.41 7.86 -7.18
C TYR A 235 12.04 6.62 -7.92
N ASP A 236 11.95 5.59 -7.10
CA ASP A 236 11.46 4.29 -7.43
C ASP A 236 9.92 4.30 -7.41
N ARG A 237 9.28 4.15 -8.57
CA ARG A 237 7.87 3.83 -8.66
C ARG A 237 7.66 2.46 -8.01
N GLY A 238 6.54 2.25 -7.30
CA GLY A 238 6.31 0.99 -6.57
C GLY A 238 6.39 -0.29 -7.43
N ASP A 239 6.15 -0.18 -8.74
CA ASP A 239 6.40 -1.24 -9.72
C ASP A 239 7.90 -1.46 -9.96
N ASP A 240 8.74 -0.44 -9.74
CA ASP A 240 10.18 -0.51 -9.96
C ASP A 240 10.89 -1.54 -9.05
N LYS A 241 10.38 -1.83 -7.83
CA LYS A 241 11.00 -2.86 -6.96
C LYS A 241 10.90 -4.25 -7.57
N TYR A 242 9.77 -4.59 -8.18
CA TYR A 242 9.60 -5.85 -8.89
C TYR A 242 10.39 -5.86 -10.19
N ASP A 243 10.45 -4.74 -10.89
CA ASP A 243 11.25 -4.58 -12.10
C ASP A 243 12.76 -4.65 -11.78
N LEU A 244 13.21 -4.01 -10.68
CA LEU A 244 14.58 -4.11 -10.20
C LEU A 244 14.94 -5.53 -9.75
N LEU A 245 14.03 -6.25 -9.04
CA LEU A 245 14.23 -7.65 -8.70
C LEU A 245 14.33 -8.53 -9.96
N SER A 246 13.52 -8.23 -10.98
CA SER A 246 13.56 -8.91 -12.27
C SER A 246 14.84 -8.60 -13.04
N ALA A 247 15.29 -7.34 -13.01
CA ALA A 247 16.54 -6.91 -13.62
C ALA A 247 17.76 -7.55 -12.92
N LEU A 248 17.77 -7.57 -11.59
CA LEU A 248 18.77 -8.30 -10.79
C LEU A 248 18.85 -9.77 -11.20
N GLN A 249 17.71 -10.47 -11.25
CA GLN A 249 17.67 -11.87 -11.67
C GLN A 249 18.19 -12.07 -13.09
N LYS A 250 17.78 -11.21 -14.05
CA LYS A 250 18.22 -11.29 -15.45
C LYS A 250 19.72 -11.02 -15.60
N SER A 251 20.28 -10.08 -14.82
CA SER A 251 21.71 -9.80 -14.79
C SER A 251 22.50 -10.99 -14.25
N ILE A 252 22.04 -11.61 -13.14
CA ILE A 252 22.66 -12.83 -12.60
C ILE A 252 22.56 -13.97 -13.61
N ARG A 253 21.41 -14.18 -14.24
CA ARG A 253 21.18 -15.20 -15.28
C ARG A 253 22.09 -14.96 -16.50
N GLY A 254 22.30 -13.70 -16.87
CA GLY A 254 23.20 -13.28 -17.95
C GLY A 254 24.68 -13.35 -17.60
N SER A 255 25.03 -13.73 -16.36
CA SER A 255 26.42 -13.76 -15.86
C SER A 255 27.12 -12.39 -15.96
N ASP A 256 26.39 -11.33 -15.62
CA ASP A 256 26.89 -9.96 -15.55
C ASP A 256 26.91 -9.49 -14.08
N PRO A 257 28.05 -9.64 -13.37
CA PRO A 257 28.16 -9.25 -11.97
C PRO A 257 28.07 -7.74 -11.76
N ASP A 258 28.53 -6.93 -12.70
CA ASP A 258 28.51 -5.47 -12.58
C ASP A 258 27.07 -4.94 -12.65
N ALA A 259 26.28 -5.40 -13.63
CA ALA A 259 24.87 -5.09 -13.70
C ALA A 259 24.09 -5.65 -12.48
N ALA A 260 24.42 -6.86 -12.02
CA ALA A 260 23.77 -7.45 -10.86
C ALA A 260 24.01 -6.61 -9.59
N ILE A 261 25.24 -6.17 -9.33
CA ILE A 261 25.56 -5.29 -8.18
C ILE A 261 24.90 -3.92 -8.35
N TYR A 262 24.84 -3.37 -9.55
CA TYR A 262 24.14 -2.12 -9.80
C TYR A 262 22.63 -2.21 -9.41
N TYR A 263 21.92 -3.22 -9.89
CA TYR A 263 20.50 -3.39 -9.55
C TYR A 263 20.29 -3.77 -8.08
N PHE A 264 21.21 -4.51 -7.48
CA PHE A 264 21.21 -4.77 -6.04
C PHE A 264 21.36 -3.47 -5.24
N ALA A 265 22.34 -2.63 -5.58
CA ALA A 265 22.53 -1.33 -4.92
C ALA A 265 21.28 -0.43 -5.06
N ARG A 266 20.63 -0.42 -6.24
CA ARG A 266 19.36 0.27 -6.48
C ARG A 266 18.23 -0.25 -5.60
N LEU A 267 18.16 -1.57 -5.36
CA LEU A 267 17.18 -2.17 -4.45
C LEU A 267 17.41 -1.73 -3.00
N VAL A 268 18.66 -1.72 -2.55
CA VAL A 268 19.02 -1.29 -1.19
C VAL A 268 18.72 0.20 -0.99
N ASP A 269 19.13 1.04 -1.93
CA ASP A 269 18.88 2.49 -1.90
C ASP A 269 17.39 2.82 -1.98
N GLY A 270 16.61 2.05 -2.74
CA GLY A 270 15.15 2.13 -2.82
C GLY A 270 14.43 1.52 -1.60
N GLY A 271 15.14 1.14 -0.53
CA GLY A 271 14.56 0.67 0.73
C GLY A 271 13.92 -0.73 0.63
N ALA A 272 14.42 -1.61 -0.24
CA ALA A 272 14.04 -3.01 -0.21
C ALA A 272 14.60 -3.68 1.06
N ASP A 273 13.78 -4.44 1.77
CA ASP A 273 14.21 -5.13 2.98
C ASP A 273 15.07 -6.37 2.69
N VAL A 274 15.85 -6.79 3.70
CA VAL A 274 16.75 -7.95 3.60
C VAL A 274 15.98 -9.22 3.21
N GLN A 275 14.75 -9.36 3.72
CA GLN A 275 13.95 -10.56 3.48
C GLN A 275 13.45 -10.65 2.04
N MET A 276 13.08 -9.51 1.43
CA MET A 276 12.64 -9.44 0.03
C MET A 276 13.79 -9.81 -0.91
N ILE A 277 14.96 -9.18 -0.73
CA ILE A 277 16.16 -9.46 -1.53
C ILE A 277 16.60 -10.91 -1.32
N GLY A 278 16.69 -11.34 -0.07
CA GLY A 278 17.12 -12.70 0.29
C GLY A 278 16.25 -13.81 -0.32
N ARG A 279 14.92 -13.65 -0.28
CA ARG A 279 13.99 -14.59 -0.93
C ARG A 279 14.25 -14.69 -2.44
N ARG A 280 14.48 -13.57 -3.10
CA ARG A 280 14.79 -13.57 -4.54
C ARG A 280 16.11 -14.27 -4.84
N LEU A 281 17.17 -14.01 -4.06
CA LEU A 281 18.46 -14.66 -4.24
C LEU A 281 18.39 -16.19 -4.02
N LEU A 282 17.62 -16.66 -3.06
CA LEU A 282 17.38 -18.11 -2.84
C LEU A 282 16.66 -18.76 -4.04
N VAL A 283 15.68 -18.06 -4.62
CA VAL A 283 15.00 -18.53 -5.83
C VAL A 283 15.99 -18.60 -6.99
N ILE A 284 16.80 -17.56 -7.23
CA ILE A 284 17.82 -17.52 -8.29
C ILE A 284 18.85 -18.67 -8.11
N ALA A 285 19.30 -18.90 -6.87
CA ALA A 285 20.23 -19.99 -6.58
C ALA A 285 19.70 -21.37 -7.00
N SER A 286 18.38 -21.59 -6.88
CA SER A 286 17.73 -22.84 -7.26
C SER A 286 17.32 -22.88 -8.73
N GLU A 287 16.76 -21.77 -9.25
CA GLU A 287 16.17 -21.68 -10.58
C GLU A 287 17.23 -21.52 -11.67
N ASP A 288 18.18 -20.57 -11.49
CA ASP A 288 19.12 -20.15 -12.53
C ASP A 288 20.48 -20.84 -12.42
N ILE A 289 20.92 -21.20 -11.19
CA ILE A 289 22.18 -21.89 -10.93
C ILE A 289 21.94 -23.38 -10.79
N GLY A 290 21.06 -23.77 -9.88
CA GLY A 290 20.61 -25.17 -9.68
C GLY A 290 21.76 -26.17 -9.65
N MET A 291 21.65 -27.23 -10.44
CA MET A 291 22.62 -28.32 -10.47
C MET A 291 23.95 -28.01 -11.17
N ALA A 292 24.10 -26.81 -11.79
CA ALA A 292 25.39 -26.40 -12.33
C ALA A 292 26.39 -26.08 -11.21
N TYR A 293 25.89 -25.60 -10.06
CA TYR A 293 26.68 -25.41 -8.84
C TYR A 293 25.80 -25.71 -7.60
N PRO A 294 25.71 -26.99 -7.18
CA PRO A 294 24.79 -27.43 -6.13
C PRO A 294 24.97 -26.74 -4.77
N SER A 295 26.17 -26.27 -4.46
CA SER A 295 26.46 -25.54 -3.22
C SER A 295 25.92 -24.11 -3.20
N ALA A 296 25.50 -23.56 -4.34
CA ALA A 296 25.04 -22.16 -4.44
C ALA A 296 23.89 -21.86 -3.46
N ILE A 297 22.93 -22.78 -3.33
CA ILE A 297 21.79 -22.58 -2.42
C ILE A 297 22.24 -22.50 -0.95
N SER A 298 23.19 -23.33 -0.51
CA SER A 298 23.68 -23.33 0.85
C SER A 298 24.49 -22.08 1.17
N ILE A 299 25.33 -21.62 0.24
CA ILE A 299 26.11 -20.38 0.38
C ILE A 299 25.16 -19.19 0.42
N THR A 300 24.22 -19.12 -0.52
CA THR A 300 23.21 -18.04 -0.54
C THR A 300 22.40 -18.01 0.75
N HIS A 301 21.99 -19.17 1.25
CA HIS A 301 21.25 -19.24 2.52
C HIS A 301 22.09 -18.74 3.70
N ALA A 302 23.39 -19.08 3.76
CA ALA A 302 24.28 -18.57 4.79
C ALA A 302 24.43 -17.04 4.72
N CYS A 303 24.63 -16.48 3.54
CA CYS A 303 24.70 -15.02 3.33
C CYS A 303 23.40 -14.31 3.74
N VAL A 304 22.25 -14.85 3.32
CA VAL A 304 20.92 -14.27 3.68
C VAL A 304 20.69 -14.37 5.19
N SER A 305 21.04 -15.49 5.83
CA SER A 305 20.90 -15.67 7.27
C SER A 305 21.79 -14.69 8.04
N ALA A 306 23.04 -14.49 7.61
CA ALA A 306 23.92 -13.51 8.21
C ALA A 306 23.38 -12.08 8.03
N ALA A 307 22.89 -11.75 6.83
CA ALA A 307 22.27 -10.44 6.56
C ALA A 307 21.05 -10.15 7.44
N LEU A 308 20.21 -11.18 7.70
CA LEU A 308 19.06 -11.05 8.60
C LEU A 308 19.47 -10.83 10.07
N MET A 309 20.62 -11.37 10.49
CA MET A 309 21.15 -11.19 11.84
C MET A 309 21.71 -9.79 12.07
N VAL A 310 22.44 -9.24 11.09
CA VAL A 310 23.15 -7.95 11.26
C VAL A 310 22.27 -6.75 10.88
N GLY A 311 21.35 -6.91 9.91
CA GLY A 311 20.52 -5.80 9.42
C GLY A 311 21.30 -4.79 8.56
N PHE A 312 20.58 -3.86 7.91
CA PHE A 312 21.20 -2.78 7.16
C PHE A 312 21.79 -1.72 8.13
N PRO A 313 22.94 -1.08 7.77
CA PRO A 313 23.61 -1.14 6.46
C PRO A 313 24.52 -2.35 6.22
N GLU A 314 25.00 -3.05 7.23
CA GLU A 314 25.99 -4.14 7.12
C GLU A 314 25.48 -5.35 6.34
N ALA A 315 24.18 -5.63 6.39
CA ALA A 315 23.55 -6.69 5.59
C ALA A 315 23.86 -6.59 4.08
N ALA A 316 24.13 -5.37 3.58
CA ALA A 316 24.47 -5.15 2.19
C ALA A 316 25.73 -5.92 1.78
N ILE A 317 26.70 -6.08 2.66
CA ILE A 317 27.96 -6.80 2.40
C ILE A 317 27.67 -8.28 2.17
N ASN A 318 26.92 -8.92 3.07
CA ASN A 318 26.57 -10.34 2.98
C ASN A 318 25.71 -10.64 1.73
N LEU A 319 24.75 -9.75 1.42
CA LEU A 319 23.90 -9.92 0.23
C LEU A 319 24.68 -9.68 -1.06
N ALA A 320 25.61 -8.70 -1.10
CA ALA A 320 26.48 -8.47 -2.25
C ALA A 320 27.37 -9.66 -2.56
N GLU A 321 27.92 -10.33 -1.53
CA GLU A 321 28.70 -11.58 -1.68
C GLU A 321 27.86 -12.65 -2.41
N ALA A 322 26.60 -12.86 -1.97
CA ALA A 322 25.69 -13.80 -2.62
C ALA A 322 25.39 -13.38 -4.09
N VAL A 323 25.17 -12.10 -4.36
CA VAL A 323 24.91 -11.58 -5.72
C VAL A 323 26.08 -11.86 -6.65
N ILE A 324 27.29 -11.51 -6.22
CA ILE A 324 28.52 -11.72 -7.02
C ILE A 324 28.76 -13.22 -7.26
N MET A 325 28.66 -14.03 -6.21
CA MET A 325 28.81 -15.48 -6.32
C MET A 325 27.83 -16.08 -7.32
N LEU A 326 26.55 -15.72 -7.24
CA LEU A 326 25.50 -16.20 -8.14
C LEU A 326 25.73 -15.72 -9.57
N ALA A 327 26.11 -14.45 -9.78
CA ALA A 327 26.37 -13.89 -11.10
C ALA A 327 27.57 -14.57 -11.77
N SER A 328 28.61 -14.93 -11.00
CA SER A 328 29.82 -15.56 -11.49
C SER A 328 29.74 -17.10 -11.59
N SER A 329 28.67 -17.72 -11.09
CA SER A 329 28.49 -19.18 -11.12
C SER A 329 28.00 -19.68 -12.48
N PRO A 330 28.30 -20.95 -12.87
CA PRO A 330 27.70 -21.57 -14.04
C PRO A 330 26.18 -21.68 -13.89
N LYS A 331 25.42 -21.66 -14.98
CA LYS A 331 23.96 -21.58 -15.01
C LYS A 331 23.32 -22.90 -15.47
N SER A 332 22.20 -23.27 -14.82
CA SER A 332 21.36 -24.39 -15.22
C SER A 332 19.93 -24.19 -14.74
N ASN A 333 18.98 -24.28 -15.63
CA ASN A 333 17.55 -24.19 -15.33
C ASN A 333 16.84 -25.54 -15.18
N ARG A 334 17.60 -26.63 -15.04
CA ARG A 334 17.04 -28.00 -15.00
C ARG A 334 16.17 -28.26 -13.77
N SER A 335 16.23 -27.41 -12.76
CA SER A 335 15.35 -27.49 -11.57
C SER A 335 13.90 -27.04 -11.84
N VAL A 336 13.64 -26.40 -12.99
CA VAL A 336 12.33 -25.85 -13.37
C VAL A 336 11.69 -26.64 -14.52
N MET A 337 12.48 -27.46 -15.23
CA MET A 337 12.01 -28.36 -16.27
C MET A 337 11.59 -29.72 -15.70
#